data_fd6b5b819b6eee313b52f15f86b30710
#
_entry.id   fd6b5b819b6eee313b52f15f86b30710
#
_cell.length_a   1.000
_cell.length_b   1.000
_cell.length_c   1.000
_cell.angle_alpha   90.00
_cell.angle_beta   90.00
_cell.angle_gamma   90.00
#
_symmetry.space_group_name_H-M   'P 1'
#
loop_
_entity.id
_entity.type
_entity.pdbx_description
1 polymer ?
#
loop_
_entity_poly.entity_id
_entity_poly.type
_entity_poly.pdbx_seq_one_letter_code
_entity_poly.pdbx_strand_id
1 'polypeptide(L)'
;MLFFRASTDGTATDATAALENLYAGNDPTACWLVGSGPSILGAPVEQIAASPVVKIGVNFSGRGPDGTAPRITPDIWTSFDPTSRFHRSIFLNPRITKFLKADKQKDLIPGTTFKACDCPATYFFRSETRGYGDFLDSRSDRILNALDSFIQALDIGYRLGFRRFFCVGADFIIRPSDAQVSLAVSCGIDFDETSGVLVTKDADPKLHYRSDRLVDFVDECIRKFGGKDRRAVIEELESAGREQQYSFSETKPLAAAIHADSHYWERVQYLRLARRNLSLRGVSLVSCSPGSRLNDWFSFREPLTVCDEMTAACGDPREERTVGRYSGDVRDAVRESLPHHRDVSPYDWAQTVSRRAKSDLDSAPT
;
A
#
# COMPACT_ATOMS: atom_id res chain seq x y z
N MET A 1 6.90 -17.07 -17.21
CA MET A 1 5.55 -16.43 -17.20
C MET A 1 5.44 -15.63 -15.93
N LEU A 2 5.73 -14.34 -16.03
CA LEU A 2 5.71 -13.43 -14.87
C LEU A 2 4.26 -13.05 -14.50
N PHE A 3 3.49 -12.60 -15.49
CA PHE A 3 2.08 -12.28 -15.34
C PHE A 3 1.21 -13.20 -16.21
N PHE A 4 0.08 -13.62 -15.69
CA PHE A 4 -0.83 -14.48 -16.42
C PHE A 4 -2.30 -14.21 -16.06
N ARG A 5 -3.19 -14.53 -16.99
CA ARG A 5 -4.62 -14.66 -16.71
C ARG A 5 -4.91 -16.10 -16.30
N ALA A 6 -5.83 -16.24 -15.37
CA ALA A 6 -6.33 -17.55 -14.97
C ALA A 6 -7.83 -17.62 -15.27
N SER A 7 -8.29 -18.78 -15.69
CA SER A 7 -9.72 -19.08 -15.84
C SER A 7 -10.21 -20.01 -14.73
N THR A 8 -11.51 -20.12 -14.60
CA THR A 8 -12.16 -20.95 -13.57
C THR A 8 -11.85 -22.44 -13.69
N ASP A 9 -11.52 -22.92 -14.89
CA ASP A 9 -11.09 -24.30 -15.16
C ASP A 9 -9.64 -24.57 -14.77
N GLY A 10 -8.88 -23.53 -14.35
CA GLY A 10 -7.49 -23.64 -13.96
C GLY A 10 -6.50 -23.39 -15.11
N THR A 11 -6.98 -23.08 -16.31
CA THR A 11 -6.10 -22.71 -17.42
C THR A 11 -5.40 -21.36 -17.12
N ALA A 12 -4.11 -21.28 -17.43
CA ALA A 12 -3.32 -20.05 -17.28
C ALA A 12 -2.77 -19.62 -18.64
N THR A 13 -3.02 -18.38 -19.01
CA THR A 13 -2.53 -17.77 -20.27
C THR A 13 -1.51 -16.69 -19.94
N ASP A 14 -0.34 -16.76 -20.57
CA ASP A 14 0.72 -15.76 -20.37
C ASP A 14 0.28 -14.40 -20.92
N ALA A 15 0.39 -13.39 -20.08
CA ALA A 15 0.08 -12.00 -20.40
C ALA A 15 1.31 -11.07 -20.26
N THR A 16 2.48 -11.62 -19.97
CA THR A 16 3.67 -10.83 -19.64
C THR A 16 4.04 -9.85 -20.75
N ALA A 17 4.24 -10.34 -21.97
CA ALA A 17 4.65 -9.50 -23.09
C ALA A 17 3.58 -8.45 -23.47
N ALA A 18 2.29 -8.79 -23.38
CA ALA A 18 1.22 -7.84 -23.67
C ALA A 18 1.18 -6.69 -22.64
N LEU A 19 1.39 -7.00 -21.36
CA LEU A 19 1.42 -6.00 -20.29
C LEU A 19 2.69 -5.12 -20.34
N GLU A 20 3.85 -5.73 -20.61
CA GLU A 20 5.09 -4.99 -20.80
C GLU A 20 4.98 -4.03 -21.98
N ASN A 21 4.44 -4.47 -23.11
CA ASN A 21 4.24 -3.63 -24.29
C ASN A 21 3.22 -2.51 -24.06
N LEU A 22 2.18 -2.75 -23.24
CA LEU A 22 1.18 -1.73 -22.92
C LEU A 22 1.80 -0.51 -22.24
N TYR A 23 2.87 -0.70 -21.45
CA TYR A 23 3.52 0.36 -20.69
C TYR A 23 4.91 0.75 -21.21
N ALA A 24 5.49 -0.02 -22.14
CA ALA A 24 6.86 0.16 -22.64
C ALA A 24 7.10 1.50 -23.36
N GLY A 25 6.06 2.08 -23.95
CA GLY A 25 6.15 3.35 -24.69
C GLY A 25 5.96 4.60 -23.85
N ASN A 26 5.83 4.47 -22.53
CA ASN A 26 5.60 5.62 -21.66
C ASN A 26 6.86 6.48 -21.53
N ASP A 27 6.78 7.72 -21.96
CA ASP A 27 7.80 8.74 -21.73
C ASP A 27 7.12 9.97 -21.07
N PRO A 28 7.49 10.37 -19.88
CA PRO A 28 8.51 9.75 -19.01
C PRO A 28 8.05 8.39 -18.42
N THR A 29 9.00 7.50 -18.15
CA THR A 29 8.76 6.21 -17.46
C THR A 29 8.43 6.41 -15.98
N ALA A 30 7.50 7.30 -15.70
CA ALA A 30 7.09 7.76 -14.37
C ALA A 30 5.72 7.24 -14.02
N CYS A 31 5.48 7.05 -12.73
CA CYS A 31 4.16 6.74 -12.19
C CYS A 31 3.98 7.31 -10.78
N TRP A 32 2.73 7.53 -10.40
CA TRP A 32 2.35 7.72 -9.01
C TRP A 32 2.21 6.35 -8.34
N LEU A 33 2.80 6.20 -7.18
CA LEU A 33 2.55 5.07 -6.29
C LEU A 33 1.72 5.56 -5.11
N VAL A 34 0.43 5.20 -5.13
CA VAL A 34 -0.59 5.75 -4.24
C VAL A 34 -0.84 4.77 -3.09
N GLY A 35 -0.40 5.15 -1.91
CA GLY A 35 -0.67 4.43 -0.66
C GLY A 35 -1.99 4.84 -0.02
N SER A 36 -2.24 4.27 1.16
CA SER A 36 -3.44 4.55 1.97
C SER A 36 -3.13 5.25 3.29
N GLY A 37 -1.93 5.77 3.46
CA GLY A 37 -1.54 6.49 4.66
C GLY A 37 -2.31 7.79 4.86
N PRO A 38 -2.42 8.30 6.10
CA PRO A 38 -3.21 9.49 6.44
C PRO A 38 -2.84 10.75 5.65
N SER A 39 -1.58 10.89 5.23
CA SER A 39 -1.12 12.06 4.46
C SER A 39 -1.86 12.27 3.14
N ILE A 40 -2.54 11.24 2.61
CA ILE A 40 -3.37 11.36 1.40
C ILE A 40 -4.52 12.35 1.59
N LEU A 41 -4.97 12.59 2.82
CA LEU A 41 -6.05 13.52 3.12
C LEU A 41 -5.67 14.97 2.83
N GLY A 42 -4.41 15.34 3.02
CA GLY A 42 -3.85 16.65 2.72
C GLY A 42 -3.20 16.78 1.33
N ALA A 43 -3.14 15.69 0.56
CA ALA A 43 -2.54 15.70 -0.77
C ALA A 43 -3.45 16.38 -1.80
N PRO A 44 -2.89 16.96 -2.88
CA PRO A 44 -3.65 17.55 -3.98
C PRO A 44 -4.21 16.44 -4.90
N VAL A 45 -5.19 15.70 -4.39
CA VAL A 45 -5.68 14.45 -5.00
C VAL A 45 -6.31 14.66 -6.38
N GLU A 46 -6.93 15.82 -6.63
CA GLU A 46 -7.51 16.16 -7.93
C GLU A 46 -6.43 16.35 -8.99
N GLN A 47 -5.34 17.03 -8.63
CA GLN A 47 -4.21 17.27 -9.53
C GLN A 47 -3.45 15.95 -9.80
N ILE A 48 -3.27 15.11 -8.78
CA ILE A 48 -2.66 13.79 -8.94
C ILE A 48 -3.56 12.90 -9.82
N ALA A 49 -4.86 12.92 -9.62
CA ALA A 49 -5.82 12.17 -10.44
C ALA A 49 -5.79 12.65 -11.90
N ALA A 50 -5.69 13.96 -12.13
CA ALA A 50 -5.59 14.56 -13.45
C ALA A 50 -4.19 14.44 -14.09
N SER A 51 -3.16 14.09 -13.32
CA SER A 51 -1.79 13.95 -13.82
C SER A 51 -1.72 12.94 -14.97
N PRO A 52 -0.93 13.21 -16.03
CA PRO A 52 -0.87 12.39 -17.24
C PRO A 52 -0.17 11.03 -17.07
N VAL A 53 0.44 10.78 -15.93
CA VAL A 53 1.18 9.53 -15.66
C VAL A 53 0.33 8.49 -14.93
N VAL A 54 0.68 7.21 -15.09
CA VAL A 54 -0.03 6.07 -14.49
C VAL A 54 -0.05 6.17 -12.96
N LYS A 55 -1.17 5.78 -12.35
CA LYS A 55 -1.36 5.67 -10.90
C LYS A 55 -1.42 4.20 -10.52
N ILE A 56 -0.43 3.75 -9.76
CA ILE A 56 -0.40 2.41 -9.16
C ILE A 56 -0.92 2.55 -7.73
N GLY A 57 -2.11 2.04 -7.47
CA GLY A 57 -2.73 2.07 -6.15
C GLY A 57 -2.48 0.81 -5.35
N VAL A 58 -2.29 0.95 -4.04
CA VAL A 58 -2.21 -0.17 -3.12
C VAL A 58 -3.31 -0.12 -2.06
N ASN A 59 -3.81 -1.28 -1.67
CA ASN A 59 -4.82 -1.41 -0.63
C ASN A 59 -6.05 -0.52 -0.89
N PHE A 60 -6.41 0.36 0.06
CA PHE A 60 -7.56 1.26 -0.02
C PHE A 60 -7.32 2.53 -0.84
N SER A 61 -6.19 2.66 -1.54
CA SER A 61 -5.92 3.85 -2.35
C SER A 61 -7.06 4.19 -3.34
N GLY A 62 -7.94 3.25 -3.60
CA GLY A 62 -9.10 3.41 -4.46
C GLY A 62 -10.42 3.80 -3.77
N ARG A 63 -10.72 3.32 -2.55
CA ARG A 63 -11.97 3.63 -1.82
C ARG A 63 -11.81 3.41 -0.32
N GLY A 64 -12.49 4.23 0.47
CA GLY A 64 -12.70 3.96 1.88
C GLY A 64 -13.55 2.71 2.12
N PRO A 65 -13.46 2.09 3.30
CA PRO A 65 -14.23 0.89 3.66
C PRO A 65 -15.76 1.12 3.64
N ASP A 66 -16.20 2.35 3.75
CA ASP A 66 -17.59 2.81 3.66
C ASP A 66 -18.10 2.94 2.22
N GLY A 67 -17.29 2.59 1.22
CA GLY A 67 -17.66 2.71 -0.20
C GLY A 67 -17.65 4.13 -0.74
N THR A 68 -17.14 5.12 0.02
CA THR A 68 -16.95 6.48 -0.48
C THR A 68 -16.12 6.48 -1.75
N ALA A 69 -16.38 7.42 -2.65
CA ALA A 69 -15.70 7.52 -3.94
C ALA A 69 -14.18 7.58 -3.74
N PRO A 70 -13.41 6.89 -4.57
CA PRO A 70 -11.97 6.97 -4.50
C PRO A 70 -11.54 8.43 -4.70
N ARG A 71 -10.64 8.89 -3.87
CA ARG A 71 -10.02 10.18 -4.11
C ARG A 71 -9.17 10.15 -5.38
N ILE A 72 -8.48 9.01 -5.61
CA ILE A 72 -7.71 8.74 -6.83
C ILE A 72 -8.12 7.36 -7.34
N THR A 73 -8.68 7.29 -8.54
CA THR A 73 -8.91 6.00 -9.20
C THR A 73 -7.59 5.51 -9.80
N PRO A 74 -7.05 4.38 -9.35
CA PRO A 74 -5.80 3.87 -9.89
C PRO A 74 -6.01 3.28 -11.30
N ASP A 75 -4.98 3.38 -12.13
CA ASP A 75 -4.91 2.66 -13.41
C ASP A 75 -4.50 1.20 -13.17
N ILE A 76 -3.60 1.00 -12.22
CA ILE A 76 -3.10 -0.30 -11.77
C ILE A 76 -3.37 -0.42 -10.27
N TRP A 77 -3.83 -1.60 -9.84
CA TRP A 77 -4.06 -1.86 -8.43
C TRP A 77 -3.48 -3.21 -8.01
N THR A 78 -2.93 -3.24 -6.82
CA THR A 78 -2.45 -4.47 -6.19
C THR A 78 -2.59 -4.43 -4.68
N SER A 79 -2.69 -5.61 -4.06
CA SER A 79 -2.64 -5.75 -2.61
C SER A 79 -2.06 -7.09 -2.19
N PHE A 80 -1.31 -7.06 -1.10
CA PHE A 80 -0.87 -8.26 -0.39
C PHE A 80 -2.02 -8.85 0.45
N ASP A 81 -2.89 -8.01 1.00
CA ASP A 81 -3.99 -8.37 1.88
C ASP A 81 -5.05 -9.26 1.20
N PRO A 82 -5.86 -10.01 1.97
CA PRO A 82 -6.95 -10.80 1.44
C PRO A 82 -7.94 -9.97 0.60
N THR A 83 -8.47 -10.56 -0.46
CA THR A 83 -9.46 -9.92 -1.34
C THR A 83 -10.71 -9.46 -0.61
N SER A 84 -11.08 -10.18 0.47
CA SER A 84 -12.23 -9.87 1.33
C SER A 84 -12.16 -8.52 2.04
N ARG A 85 -10.99 -7.89 2.10
CA ARG A 85 -10.81 -6.56 2.72
C ARG A 85 -11.23 -5.41 1.81
N PHE A 86 -11.41 -5.64 0.51
CA PHE A 86 -11.58 -4.57 -0.46
C PHE A 86 -12.97 -4.56 -1.07
N HIS A 87 -13.44 -3.36 -1.42
CA HIS A 87 -14.76 -3.22 -2.03
C HIS A 87 -14.77 -3.81 -3.45
N ARG A 88 -15.87 -4.49 -3.80
CA ARG A 88 -16.07 -5.16 -5.10
C ARG A 88 -15.86 -4.26 -6.32
N SER A 89 -16.09 -2.96 -6.19
CA SER A 89 -15.91 -2.02 -7.30
C SER A 89 -14.49 -1.96 -7.84
N ILE A 90 -13.47 -2.28 -7.04
CA ILE A 90 -12.09 -2.37 -7.53
C ILE A 90 -11.99 -3.55 -8.51
N PHE A 91 -12.50 -4.70 -8.12
CA PHE A 91 -12.41 -5.93 -8.90
C PHE A 91 -13.25 -5.88 -10.17
N LEU A 92 -14.46 -5.33 -10.09
CA LEU A 92 -15.42 -5.29 -11.20
C LEU A 92 -15.17 -4.13 -12.19
N ASN A 93 -14.31 -3.17 -11.85
CA ASN A 93 -13.98 -2.06 -12.74
C ASN A 93 -13.03 -2.52 -13.87
N PRO A 94 -13.45 -2.55 -15.14
CA PRO A 94 -12.58 -2.97 -16.24
C PRO A 94 -11.46 -1.98 -16.57
N ARG A 95 -11.56 -0.72 -16.08
CA ARG A 95 -10.54 0.30 -16.29
C ARG A 95 -9.35 0.18 -15.34
N ILE A 96 -9.49 -0.59 -14.26
CA ILE A 96 -8.41 -0.86 -13.31
C ILE A 96 -7.74 -2.17 -13.68
N THR A 97 -6.46 -2.16 -13.98
CA THR A 97 -5.65 -3.37 -14.14
C THR A 97 -5.27 -3.91 -12.77
N LYS A 98 -5.73 -5.10 -12.41
CA LYS A 98 -5.48 -5.72 -11.10
C LYS A 98 -4.37 -6.76 -11.17
N PHE A 99 -3.41 -6.68 -10.26
CA PHE A 99 -2.37 -7.69 -10.07
C PHE A 99 -2.55 -8.36 -8.72
N LEU A 100 -2.78 -9.67 -8.72
CA LEU A 100 -3.01 -10.48 -7.52
C LEU A 100 -2.04 -11.65 -7.47
N LYS A 101 -1.72 -12.10 -6.26
CA LYS A 101 -0.97 -13.34 -6.09
C LYS A 101 -1.75 -14.54 -6.64
N ALA A 102 -1.03 -15.51 -7.17
CA ALA A 102 -1.61 -16.70 -7.79
C ALA A 102 -2.52 -17.52 -6.85
N ASP A 103 -2.27 -17.50 -5.57
CA ASP A 103 -3.11 -18.17 -4.56
C ASP A 103 -4.49 -17.56 -4.40
N LYS A 104 -4.70 -16.30 -4.84
CA LYS A 104 -5.98 -15.58 -4.77
C LYS A 104 -6.92 -15.82 -5.96
N GLN A 105 -6.54 -16.62 -6.94
CA GLN A 105 -7.34 -16.82 -8.16
C GLN A 105 -8.80 -17.24 -7.88
N LYS A 106 -8.97 -18.07 -6.88
CA LYS A 106 -10.27 -18.64 -6.48
C LYS A 106 -10.97 -17.90 -5.34
N ASP A 107 -10.38 -16.79 -4.86
CA ASP A 107 -11.00 -15.98 -3.84
C ASP A 107 -12.31 -15.40 -4.35
N LEU A 108 -13.36 -15.46 -3.52
CA LEU A 108 -14.63 -14.81 -3.83
C LEU A 108 -14.50 -13.29 -3.64
N ILE A 109 -15.05 -12.56 -4.58
CA ILE A 109 -15.13 -11.10 -4.48
C ILE A 109 -16.30 -10.73 -3.55
N PRO A 110 -16.06 -9.87 -2.54
CA PRO A 110 -17.06 -9.54 -1.53
C PRO A 110 -18.41 -9.11 -2.11
N GLY A 111 -19.48 -9.71 -1.60
CA GLY A 111 -20.84 -9.42 -2.03
C GLY A 111 -21.20 -9.86 -3.46
N THR A 112 -20.43 -10.78 -4.03
CA THR A 112 -20.68 -11.34 -5.37
C THR A 112 -20.50 -12.84 -5.41
N THR A 113 -20.88 -13.47 -6.50
CA THR A 113 -20.58 -14.89 -6.80
C THR A 113 -19.32 -15.06 -7.64
N PHE A 114 -18.65 -13.97 -8.03
CA PHE A 114 -17.44 -14.01 -8.83
C PHE A 114 -16.21 -14.42 -8.01
N LYS A 115 -15.34 -15.17 -8.65
CA LYS A 115 -13.97 -15.36 -8.21
C LYS A 115 -13.07 -14.26 -8.78
N ALA A 116 -11.90 -14.08 -8.20
CA ALA A 116 -10.95 -13.09 -8.69
C ALA A 116 -10.56 -13.34 -10.17
N CYS A 117 -10.49 -14.59 -10.61
CA CYS A 117 -10.19 -14.95 -11.99
C CYS A 117 -11.32 -14.63 -12.99
N ASP A 118 -12.54 -14.41 -12.52
CA ASP A 118 -13.69 -14.03 -13.34
C ASP A 118 -13.71 -12.51 -13.61
N CYS A 119 -12.91 -11.74 -12.87
CA CYS A 119 -12.96 -10.28 -12.92
C CYS A 119 -12.18 -9.73 -14.13
N PRO A 120 -12.68 -8.65 -14.76
CA PRO A 120 -12.02 -8.05 -15.92
C PRO A 120 -10.66 -7.47 -15.54
N ALA A 121 -9.73 -7.42 -16.50
CA ALA A 121 -8.39 -6.86 -16.35
C ALA A 121 -7.66 -7.33 -15.05
N THR A 122 -7.87 -8.59 -14.66
CA THR A 122 -7.23 -9.19 -13.49
C THR A 122 -6.16 -10.18 -13.94
N TYR A 123 -4.94 -9.95 -13.46
CA TYR A 123 -3.76 -10.72 -13.77
C TYR A 123 -3.15 -11.27 -12.49
N PHE A 124 -2.50 -12.40 -12.60
CA PHE A 124 -1.91 -13.12 -11.48
C PHE A 124 -0.40 -13.22 -11.65
N PHE A 125 0.28 -13.31 -10.54
CA PHE A 125 1.72 -13.54 -10.49
C PHE A 125 2.08 -14.53 -9.38
N ARG A 126 3.19 -15.21 -9.55
CA ARG A 126 3.83 -15.98 -8.48
C ARG A 126 4.75 -15.08 -7.69
N SER A 127 4.81 -15.29 -6.39
CA SER A 127 5.67 -14.49 -5.52
C SER A 127 6.80 -15.33 -4.92
N GLU A 128 7.88 -14.66 -4.56
CA GLU A 128 9.00 -15.25 -3.81
C GLU A 128 9.56 -14.26 -2.80
N THR A 129 10.21 -14.76 -1.76
CA THR A 129 10.93 -13.91 -0.81
C THR A 129 12.35 -13.71 -1.30
N ARG A 130 12.80 -12.45 -1.31
CA ARG A 130 14.18 -12.07 -1.66
C ARG A 130 14.74 -11.10 -0.65
N GLY A 131 16.05 -11.14 -0.44
CA GLY A 131 16.76 -10.13 0.31
C GLY A 131 16.80 -8.78 -0.45
N TYR A 132 17.16 -7.73 0.27
CA TYR A 132 17.30 -6.39 -0.32
C TYR A 132 18.40 -6.33 -1.42
N GLY A 133 19.37 -7.24 -1.38
CA GLY A 133 20.44 -7.38 -2.39
C GLY A 133 19.92 -7.81 -3.76
N ASP A 134 18.81 -8.54 -3.80
CA ASP A 134 18.20 -9.07 -5.03
C ASP A 134 16.88 -8.33 -5.37
N PHE A 135 16.65 -7.19 -4.73
CA PHE A 135 15.47 -6.37 -5.03
C PHE A 135 15.50 -5.89 -6.49
N LEU A 136 14.38 -6.02 -7.18
CA LEU A 136 14.20 -5.73 -8.60
C LEU A 136 15.09 -6.61 -9.53
N ASP A 137 15.40 -7.84 -9.14
CA ASP A 137 16.11 -8.76 -10.04
C ASP A 137 15.22 -9.19 -11.22
N SER A 138 15.53 -8.65 -12.40
CA SER A 138 14.77 -8.90 -13.63
C SER A 138 14.91 -10.33 -14.17
N ARG A 139 15.84 -11.13 -13.66
CA ARG A 139 16.01 -12.53 -14.06
C ARG A 139 14.96 -13.47 -13.47
N SER A 140 14.36 -13.08 -12.34
CA SER A 140 13.30 -13.87 -11.74
C SER A 140 11.96 -13.66 -12.48
N ASP A 141 11.21 -14.72 -12.69
CA ASP A 141 9.83 -14.70 -13.20
C ASP A 141 8.78 -14.58 -12.07
N ARG A 142 9.19 -14.08 -10.91
CA ARG A 142 8.35 -13.92 -9.72
C ARG A 142 8.40 -12.50 -9.19
N ILE A 143 7.33 -12.07 -8.56
CA ILE A 143 7.25 -10.79 -7.87
C ILE A 143 7.70 -10.97 -6.42
N LEU A 144 8.36 -9.96 -5.89
CA LEU A 144 8.84 -9.96 -4.51
C LEU A 144 7.68 -10.06 -3.52
N ASN A 145 7.76 -11.05 -2.63
CA ASN A 145 6.89 -11.18 -1.47
C ASN A 145 7.62 -10.62 -0.23
N ALA A 146 7.39 -9.36 0.05
CA ALA A 146 7.91 -8.69 1.24
C ALA A 146 6.84 -8.54 2.34
N LEU A 147 5.72 -9.25 2.24
CA LEU A 147 4.56 -9.11 3.11
C LEU A 147 4.05 -7.65 3.16
N ASP A 148 4.24 -6.91 2.07
CA ASP A 148 3.92 -5.50 1.98
C ASP A 148 3.44 -5.14 0.55
N SER A 149 2.30 -4.47 0.49
CA SER A 149 1.65 -4.11 -0.78
C SER A 149 2.41 -3.05 -1.55
N PHE A 150 3.11 -2.14 -0.87
CA PHE A 150 3.86 -1.05 -1.51
C PHE A 150 5.11 -1.59 -2.21
N ILE A 151 5.88 -2.44 -1.53
CA ILE A 151 7.07 -3.07 -2.11
C ILE A 151 6.67 -4.00 -3.26
N GLN A 152 5.55 -4.71 -3.14
CA GLN A 152 4.97 -5.50 -4.23
C GLN A 152 4.62 -4.64 -5.44
N ALA A 153 3.97 -3.50 -5.22
CA ALA A 153 3.59 -2.56 -6.28
C ALA A 153 4.81 -1.94 -6.96
N LEU A 154 5.88 -1.66 -6.21
CA LEU A 154 7.14 -1.16 -6.75
C LEU A 154 7.80 -2.19 -7.68
N ASP A 155 7.86 -3.48 -7.30
CA ASP A 155 8.40 -4.54 -8.17
C ASP A 155 7.51 -4.74 -9.43
N ILE A 156 6.19 -4.75 -9.28
CA ILE A 156 5.26 -4.82 -10.42
C ILE A 156 5.50 -3.63 -11.37
N GLY A 157 5.52 -2.41 -10.85
CA GLY A 157 5.75 -1.21 -11.64
C GLY A 157 7.09 -1.24 -12.38
N TYR A 158 8.16 -1.69 -11.71
CA TYR A 158 9.46 -1.87 -12.34
C TYR A 158 9.41 -2.85 -13.51
N ARG A 159 8.70 -3.98 -13.36
CA ARG A 159 8.53 -4.99 -14.42
C ARG A 159 7.71 -4.48 -15.60
N LEU A 160 6.78 -3.57 -15.34
CA LEU A 160 6.00 -2.89 -16.37
C LEU A 160 6.75 -1.74 -17.08
N GLY A 161 8.02 -1.49 -16.72
CA GLY A 161 8.85 -0.49 -17.38
C GLY A 161 8.98 0.84 -16.64
N PHE A 162 8.28 1.06 -15.52
CA PHE A 162 8.42 2.31 -14.77
C PHE A 162 9.78 2.39 -14.07
N ARG A 163 10.33 3.61 -13.99
CA ARG A 163 11.64 3.90 -13.39
C ARG A 163 11.62 5.06 -12.40
N ARG A 164 10.61 5.93 -12.48
CA ARG A 164 10.43 7.05 -11.56
C ARG A 164 9.11 6.87 -10.82
N PHE A 165 9.20 6.68 -9.51
CA PHE A 165 8.05 6.44 -8.63
C PHE A 165 7.86 7.62 -7.70
N PHE A 166 6.75 8.32 -7.84
CA PHE A 166 6.32 9.40 -6.96
C PHE A 166 5.32 8.85 -5.94
N CYS A 167 5.69 8.85 -4.67
CA CYS A 167 4.96 8.14 -3.62
C CYS A 167 4.11 9.09 -2.81
N VAL A 168 2.79 8.94 -2.83
CA VAL A 168 1.84 9.72 -2.04
C VAL A 168 0.98 8.81 -1.16
N GLY A 169 0.63 9.23 0.06
CA GLY A 169 -0.03 8.37 1.02
C GLY A 169 0.83 7.17 1.48
N ALA A 170 2.16 7.31 1.36
CA ALA A 170 3.16 6.31 1.73
C ALA A 170 3.90 6.76 3.00
N ASP A 171 3.18 6.85 4.11
CA ASP A 171 3.67 7.47 5.34
C ASP A 171 4.68 6.60 6.08
N PHE A 172 4.43 5.29 6.12
CA PHE A 172 5.26 4.30 6.81
C PHE A 172 5.55 4.63 8.28
N ILE A 173 4.63 5.35 8.91
CA ILE A 173 4.73 5.74 10.30
C ILE A 173 3.34 5.80 10.91
N ILE A 174 3.22 5.37 12.16
CA ILE A 174 2.04 5.58 12.99
C ILE A 174 2.51 6.38 14.21
N ARG A 175 1.90 7.55 14.39
CA ARG A 175 2.27 8.46 15.47
C ARG A 175 1.37 8.26 16.68
N PRO A 176 1.86 8.52 17.91
CA PRO A 176 0.98 8.65 19.07
C PRO A 176 0.01 9.81 18.84
N SER A 177 -1.19 9.74 19.42
CA SER A 177 -2.13 10.84 19.39
C SER A 177 -1.67 12.01 20.26
N ASP A 178 -2.15 13.22 19.98
CA ASP A 178 -1.81 14.42 20.76
C ASP A 178 -2.11 14.22 22.25
N ALA A 179 -3.19 13.52 22.60
CA ALA A 179 -3.54 13.24 23.98
C ALA A 179 -2.53 12.29 24.64
N GLN A 180 -2.03 11.29 23.92
CA GLN A 180 -0.97 10.39 24.42
C GLN A 180 0.37 11.12 24.58
N VAL A 181 0.69 11.99 23.63
CA VAL A 181 1.89 12.85 23.72
C VAL A 181 1.77 13.77 24.94
N SER A 182 0.63 14.45 25.14
CA SER A 182 0.40 15.33 26.27
C SER A 182 0.53 14.59 27.61
N LEU A 183 -0.01 13.38 27.71
CA LEU A 183 0.15 12.53 28.89
C LEU A 183 1.62 12.17 29.11
N ALA A 184 2.33 11.74 28.09
CA ALA A 184 3.74 11.37 28.17
C ALA A 184 4.63 12.55 28.60
N VAL A 185 4.41 13.73 28.02
CA VAL A 185 5.12 14.96 28.38
C VAL A 185 4.85 15.35 29.84
N SER A 186 3.61 15.20 30.33
CA SER A 186 3.28 15.46 31.74
C SER A 186 4.01 14.51 32.71
N CYS A 187 4.42 13.34 32.24
CA CYS A 187 5.23 12.37 32.97
C CYS A 187 6.75 12.55 32.78
N GLY A 188 7.17 13.63 32.13
CA GLY A 188 8.59 13.99 31.96
C GLY A 188 9.28 13.30 30.79
N ILE A 189 8.52 12.96 29.74
CA ILE A 189 9.08 12.49 28.47
C ILE A 189 9.30 13.70 27.56
N ASP A 190 10.51 13.81 27.02
CA ASP A 190 10.82 14.81 26.01
C ASP A 190 10.35 14.32 24.64
N PHE A 191 9.41 15.03 24.04
CA PHE A 191 8.86 14.74 22.72
C PHE A 191 8.92 16.02 21.88
N ASP A 192 9.53 15.92 20.69
CA ASP A 192 9.55 17.02 19.74
C ASP A 192 8.26 16.95 18.90
N GLU A 193 7.26 17.73 19.24
CA GLU A 193 5.96 17.79 18.58
C GLU A 193 6.09 18.16 17.09
N THR A 194 7.07 18.99 16.72
CA THR A 194 7.27 19.44 15.35
C THR A 194 7.73 18.30 14.44
N SER A 195 8.68 17.50 14.89
CA SER A 195 9.19 16.36 14.14
C SER A 195 8.44 15.06 14.46
N GLY A 196 7.68 15.01 15.54
CA GLY A 196 7.02 13.79 16.02
C GLY A 196 8.01 12.77 16.54
N VAL A 197 9.15 13.20 17.07
CA VAL A 197 10.28 12.36 17.48
C VAL A 197 10.41 12.35 18.99
N LEU A 198 10.50 11.16 19.57
CA LEU A 198 10.93 10.96 20.94
C LEU A 198 12.40 11.40 21.08
N VAL A 199 12.67 12.23 22.07
CA VAL A 199 14.03 12.66 22.41
C VAL A 199 14.37 12.11 23.79
N THR A 200 15.16 11.05 23.84
CA THR A 200 15.62 10.51 25.11
C THR A 200 16.88 11.26 25.56
N LYS A 201 16.80 11.88 26.74
CA LYS A 201 17.95 12.49 27.41
C LYS A 201 18.28 11.65 28.64
N ASP A 202 19.35 10.91 28.57
CA ASP A 202 19.91 10.18 29.70
C ASP A 202 20.99 11.04 30.40
N ALA A 203 21.36 10.68 31.64
CA ALA A 203 22.50 11.27 32.34
C ALA A 203 23.81 11.04 31.56
N ASP A 204 23.97 9.94 30.84
CA ASP A 204 25.05 9.71 29.90
C ASP A 204 24.67 10.22 28.49
N PRO A 205 25.34 11.27 27.97
CA PRO A 205 25.08 11.78 26.61
C PRO A 205 25.21 10.73 25.48
N LYS A 206 25.94 9.64 25.72
CA LYS A 206 26.08 8.53 24.75
C LYS A 206 24.81 7.71 24.62
N LEU A 207 23.90 7.81 25.60
CA LEU A 207 22.60 7.16 25.58
C LEU A 207 21.47 8.07 25.07
N HIS A 208 21.82 9.30 24.66
CA HIS A 208 20.84 10.16 23.95
C HIS A 208 20.52 9.58 22.61
N TYR A 209 19.26 9.29 22.36
CA TYR A 209 18.80 8.85 21.05
C TYR A 209 17.52 9.56 20.66
N ARG A 210 17.29 9.60 19.37
CA ARG A 210 16.03 10.07 18.77
C ARG A 210 15.36 8.91 18.06
N SER A 211 14.07 8.76 18.25
CA SER A 211 13.29 7.74 17.60
C SER A 211 11.90 8.24 17.22
N ASP A 212 11.46 7.89 16.03
CA ASP A 212 10.10 8.10 15.52
C ASP A 212 9.23 6.85 15.62
N ARG A 213 9.75 5.78 16.24
CA ARG A 213 9.05 4.51 16.37
C ARG A 213 8.07 4.53 17.53
N LEU A 214 6.82 4.10 17.26
CA LEU A 214 5.78 4.03 18.28
C LEU A 214 6.15 3.08 19.44
N VAL A 215 6.89 2.00 19.16
CA VAL A 215 7.35 1.08 20.19
C VAL A 215 8.30 1.76 21.18
N ASP A 216 9.23 2.58 20.68
CA ASP A 216 10.20 3.28 21.54
C ASP A 216 9.52 4.36 22.41
N PHE A 217 8.50 5.02 21.86
CA PHE A 217 7.64 5.93 22.63
C PHE A 217 6.95 5.21 23.80
N VAL A 218 6.36 4.05 23.55
CA VAL A 218 5.69 3.25 24.60
C VAL A 218 6.70 2.72 25.62
N ASP A 219 7.86 2.25 25.17
CA ASP A 219 8.91 1.74 26.06
C ASP A 219 9.47 2.86 26.99
N GLU A 220 9.58 4.10 26.47
CA GLU A 220 9.93 5.23 27.29
C GLU A 220 8.83 5.60 28.30
N CYS A 221 7.55 5.51 27.91
CA CYS A 221 6.43 5.65 28.84
C CYS A 221 6.51 4.61 29.97
N ILE A 222 6.80 3.35 29.66
CA ILE A 222 6.98 2.30 30.67
C ILE A 222 8.09 2.67 31.66
N ARG A 223 9.21 3.16 31.16
CA ARG A 223 10.34 3.58 31.96
C ARG A 223 10.00 4.74 32.90
N LYS A 224 9.19 5.70 32.45
CA LYS A 224 8.88 6.95 33.18
C LYS A 224 7.67 6.85 34.10
N PHE A 225 6.69 6.02 33.78
CA PHE A 225 5.46 5.89 34.57
C PHE A 225 5.61 5.09 35.87
N GLY A 226 6.83 4.72 36.21
CA GLY A 226 7.25 4.26 37.55
C GLY A 226 6.52 2.98 38.03
N GLY A 227 7.09 1.82 37.74
CA GLY A 227 6.67 0.55 38.35
C GLY A 227 5.40 -0.11 37.79
N LYS A 228 4.78 0.46 36.74
CA LYS A 228 3.67 -0.16 36.00
C LYS A 228 4.23 -1.18 35.00
N ASP A 229 3.52 -2.29 34.84
CA ASP A 229 3.85 -3.21 33.77
C ASP A 229 3.45 -2.66 32.39
N ARG A 230 3.96 -3.28 31.31
CA ARG A 230 3.70 -2.86 29.93
C ARG A 230 2.20 -2.77 29.60
N ARG A 231 1.40 -3.70 30.15
CA ARG A 231 -0.03 -3.74 29.86
C ARG A 231 -0.75 -2.55 30.49
N ALA A 232 -0.44 -2.25 31.76
CA ALA A 232 -1.03 -1.11 32.48
C ALA A 232 -0.69 0.23 31.80
N VAL A 233 0.54 0.39 31.29
CA VAL A 233 0.95 1.59 30.55
C VAL A 233 0.20 1.71 29.23
N ILE A 234 0.03 0.61 28.48
CA ILE A 234 -0.74 0.61 27.23
C ILE A 234 -2.20 0.98 27.52
N GLU A 235 -2.84 0.39 28.53
CA GLU A 235 -4.21 0.70 28.93
C GLU A 235 -4.38 2.18 29.33
N GLU A 236 -3.41 2.77 29.98
CA GLU A 236 -3.42 4.19 30.34
C GLU A 236 -3.28 5.09 29.11
N LEU A 237 -2.37 4.78 28.20
CA LEU A 237 -2.20 5.50 26.94
C LEU A 237 -3.45 5.35 26.05
N GLU A 238 -4.08 4.18 26.00
CA GLU A 238 -5.35 3.97 25.28
C GLU A 238 -6.52 4.71 25.93
N SER A 239 -6.49 4.91 27.25
CA SER A 239 -7.49 5.72 27.94
C SER A 239 -7.37 7.21 27.61
N ALA A 240 -6.16 7.70 27.34
CA ALA A 240 -5.92 9.05 26.90
C ALA A 240 -6.29 9.27 25.42
N GLY A 241 -5.99 8.30 24.54
CA GLY A 241 -6.32 8.37 23.13
C GLY A 241 -6.52 6.96 22.55
N ARG A 242 -7.78 6.55 22.37
CA ARG A 242 -8.16 5.15 22.13
C ARG A 242 -7.59 4.51 20.88
N GLU A 243 -7.45 5.26 19.80
CA GLU A 243 -7.13 4.67 18.49
C GLU A 243 -6.07 5.48 17.76
N GLN A 244 -5.19 4.79 17.07
CA GLN A 244 -4.13 5.37 16.25
C GLN A 244 -4.56 5.37 14.79
N GLN A 245 -4.37 6.49 14.11
CA GLN A 245 -4.63 6.59 12.69
C GLN A 245 -3.63 5.69 11.91
N TYR A 246 -4.14 4.59 11.38
CA TYR A 246 -3.36 3.63 10.61
C TYR A 246 -3.36 3.91 9.11
N SER A 247 -4.53 4.25 8.58
CA SER A 247 -4.73 4.70 7.21
C SER A 247 -5.70 5.88 7.18
N PHE A 248 -5.92 6.46 6.04
CA PHE A 248 -6.89 7.57 5.93
C PHE A 248 -8.32 7.18 6.33
N SER A 249 -8.63 5.88 6.38
CA SER A 249 -9.97 5.34 6.66
C SER A 249 -10.01 4.31 7.79
N GLU A 250 -8.86 3.97 8.38
CA GLU A 250 -8.79 2.96 9.44
C GLU A 250 -7.98 3.47 10.62
N THR A 251 -8.47 3.17 11.81
CA THR A 251 -7.75 3.32 13.07
C THR A 251 -7.44 1.96 13.69
N LYS A 252 -6.49 1.92 14.60
CA LYS A 252 -6.12 0.71 15.33
C LYS A 252 -5.92 0.99 16.82
N PRO A 253 -6.26 0.03 17.71
CA PRO A 253 -5.82 0.07 19.09
C PRO A 253 -4.30 0.18 19.18
N LEU A 254 -3.79 0.82 20.24
CA LEU A 254 -2.36 1.11 20.39
C LEU A 254 -1.48 -0.14 20.25
N ALA A 255 -1.86 -1.25 20.88
CA ALA A 255 -1.10 -2.49 20.77
C ALA A 255 -0.96 -3.01 19.32
N ALA A 256 -2.02 -2.94 18.52
CA ALA A 256 -2.00 -3.31 17.11
C ALA A 256 -1.24 -2.27 16.26
N ALA A 257 -1.32 -0.99 16.63
CA ALA A 257 -0.61 0.10 15.98
C ALA A 257 0.92 -0.02 16.17
N ILE A 258 1.39 -0.39 17.37
CA ILE A 258 2.81 -0.66 17.63
C ILE A 258 3.35 -1.75 16.69
N HIS A 259 2.60 -2.84 16.53
CA HIS A 259 3.00 -3.91 15.63
C HIS A 259 3.05 -3.44 14.16
N ALA A 260 2.03 -2.70 13.74
CA ALA A 260 1.96 -2.16 12.38
C ALA A 260 3.07 -1.13 12.09
N ASP A 261 3.38 -0.25 13.07
CA ASP A 261 4.48 0.71 12.94
C ASP A 261 5.85 0.04 12.87
N SER A 262 6.07 -1.01 13.67
CA SER A 262 7.29 -1.82 13.61
C SER A 262 7.46 -2.47 12.24
N HIS A 263 6.37 -3.00 11.66
CA HIS A 263 6.37 -3.52 10.29
C HIS A 263 6.71 -2.42 9.26
N TYR A 264 6.14 -1.23 9.38
CA TYR A 264 6.45 -0.09 8.50
C TYR A 264 7.92 0.33 8.61
N TRP A 265 8.45 0.40 9.82
CA TRP A 265 9.86 0.69 10.03
C TRP A 265 10.76 -0.33 9.32
N GLU A 266 10.48 -1.63 9.46
CA GLU A 266 11.24 -2.68 8.77
C GLU A 266 11.19 -2.53 7.25
N ARG A 267 10.04 -2.15 6.68
CA ARG A 267 9.90 -1.94 5.23
C ARG A 267 10.72 -0.76 4.75
N VAL A 268 10.75 0.33 5.50
CA VAL A 268 11.64 1.47 5.20
C VAL A 268 13.11 1.06 5.30
N GLN A 269 13.51 0.28 6.33
CA GLN A 269 14.88 -0.24 6.40
C GLN A 269 15.22 -1.15 5.21
N TYR A 270 14.28 -1.99 4.77
CA TYR A 270 14.46 -2.80 3.57
C TYR A 270 14.72 -1.91 2.34
N LEU A 271 13.91 -0.89 2.11
CA LEU A 271 14.09 0.05 1.00
C LEU A 271 15.41 0.84 1.11
N ARG A 272 15.77 1.27 2.32
CA ARG A 272 17.07 1.91 2.59
C ARG A 272 18.24 1.05 2.16
N LEU A 273 18.25 -0.21 2.54
CA LEU A 273 19.29 -1.17 2.17
C LEU A 273 19.27 -1.50 0.68
N ALA A 274 18.10 -1.47 0.04
CA ALA A 274 17.93 -1.69 -1.39
C ALA A 274 18.30 -0.48 -2.27
N ARG A 275 18.62 0.70 -1.70
CA ARG A 275 18.90 1.94 -2.47
C ARG A 275 19.94 1.76 -3.57
N ARG A 276 21.01 1.01 -3.30
CA ARG A 276 22.03 0.71 -4.31
C ARG A 276 21.43 -0.04 -5.51
N ASN A 277 20.60 -1.04 -5.27
CA ASN A 277 19.96 -1.81 -6.33
C ASN A 277 18.96 -0.97 -7.12
N LEU A 278 18.17 -0.12 -6.43
CA LEU A 278 17.29 0.85 -7.09
C LEU A 278 18.11 1.72 -8.07
N SER A 279 19.20 2.31 -7.60
CA SER A 279 20.07 3.15 -8.42
C SER A 279 20.70 2.40 -9.60
N LEU A 280 21.23 1.18 -9.37
CA LEU A 280 21.83 0.37 -10.44
C LEU A 280 20.81 -0.07 -11.50
N ARG A 281 19.52 -0.13 -11.17
CA ARG A 281 18.41 -0.42 -12.08
C ARG A 281 17.79 0.83 -12.69
N GLY A 282 18.37 2.00 -12.44
CA GLY A 282 17.86 3.29 -12.91
C GLY A 282 16.52 3.68 -12.27
N VAL A 283 16.20 3.13 -11.11
CA VAL A 283 14.94 3.41 -10.40
C VAL A 283 15.14 4.56 -9.42
N SER A 284 14.28 5.57 -9.53
CA SER A 284 14.15 6.69 -8.60
C SER A 284 12.87 6.55 -7.80
N LEU A 285 12.99 6.52 -6.48
CA LEU A 285 11.88 6.58 -5.53
C LEU A 285 11.87 7.98 -4.89
N VAL A 286 10.78 8.69 -5.03
CA VAL A 286 10.61 10.06 -4.52
C VAL A 286 9.39 10.09 -3.61
N SER A 287 9.57 10.54 -2.38
CA SER A 287 8.47 10.75 -1.46
C SER A 287 7.73 12.05 -1.80
N CYS A 288 6.40 11.98 -1.82
CA CYS A 288 5.52 13.12 -1.96
C CYS A 288 4.54 13.23 -0.77
N SER A 289 4.84 12.57 0.33
CA SER A 289 4.09 12.64 1.59
C SER A 289 4.88 13.41 2.63
N PRO A 290 4.43 14.59 3.06
CA PRO A 290 5.05 15.32 4.17
C PRO A 290 5.07 14.43 5.43
N GLY A 291 6.19 14.42 6.14
CA GLY A 291 6.34 13.65 7.37
C GLY A 291 6.38 12.12 7.20
N SER A 292 6.49 11.62 5.97
CA SER A 292 6.74 10.20 5.71
C SER A 292 8.12 9.79 6.23
N ARG A 293 8.21 8.59 6.81
CA ARG A 293 9.51 7.98 7.20
C ARG A 293 10.43 7.72 6.00
N LEU A 294 9.88 7.68 4.77
CA LEU A 294 10.69 7.61 3.55
C LEU A 294 11.60 8.83 3.38
N ASN A 295 11.23 9.99 3.91
CA ASN A 295 11.98 11.25 3.76
C ASN A 295 13.36 11.20 4.39
N ASP A 296 13.60 10.28 5.34
CA ASP A 296 14.92 10.09 5.95
C ASP A 296 15.94 9.50 4.96
N TRP A 297 15.48 8.82 3.91
CA TRP A 297 16.34 8.05 3.01
C TRP A 297 16.15 8.36 1.53
N PHE A 298 15.01 8.94 1.16
CA PHE A 298 14.65 9.30 -0.20
C PHE A 298 14.29 10.78 -0.27
N SER A 299 14.49 11.39 -1.44
CA SER A 299 14.17 12.80 -1.62
C SER A 299 12.67 13.04 -1.50
N PHE A 300 12.32 14.10 -0.78
CA PHE A 300 10.96 14.63 -0.73
C PHE A 300 10.77 15.67 -1.85
N ARG A 301 9.60 15.65 -2.45
CA ARG A 301 9.16 16.68 -3.41
C ARG A 301 7.70 17.01 -3.19
N GLU A 302 7.36 18.27 -3.32
CA GLU A 302 5.97 18.70 -3.24
C GLU A 302 5.13 18.09 -4.38
N PRO A 303 3.97 17.46 -4.06
CA PRO A 303 3.14 16.80 -5.06
C PRO A 303 2.71 17.71 -6.22
N LEU A 304 2.34 18.97 -5.94
CA LEU A 304 1.95 19.92 -6.97
C LEU A 304 3.08 20.19 -7.97
N THR A 305 4.30 20.39 -7.48
CA THR A 305 5.48 20.59 -8.35
C THR A 305 5.69 19.38 -9.27
N VAL A 306 5.47 18.17 -8.74
CA VAL A 306 5.57 16.94 -9.55
C VAL A 306 4.46 16.87 -10.59
N CYS A 307 3.21 17.23 -10.24
CA CYS A 307 2.11 17.30 -11.20
C CYS A 307 2.40 18.27 -12.34
N ASP A 308 2.89 19.45 -12.03
CA ASP A 308 3.23 20.48 -13.02
C ASP A 308 4.34 20.01 -13.98
N GLU A 309 5.40 19.41 -13.45
CA GLU A 309 6.47 18.82 -14.26
C GLU A 309 5.98 17.70 -15.18
N MET A 310 5.13 16.81 -14.67
CA MET A 310 4.60 15.71 -15.47
C MET A 310 3.66 16.23 -16.56
N THR A 311 2.86 17.24 -16.27
CA THR A 311 2.02 17.93 -17.26
C THR A 311 2.86 18.63 -18.31
N ALA A 312 3.91 19.32 -17.91
CA ALA A 312 4.84 19.97 -18.85
C ALA A 312 5.56 18.96 -19.74
N ALA A 313 5.94 17.80 -19.19
CA ALA A 313 6.66 16.76 -19.94
C ALA A 313 5.76 15.95 -20.89
N CYS A 314 4.50 15.68 -20.51
CA CYS A 314 3.59 14.78 -21.23
C CYS A 314 2.46 15.51 -21.98
N GLY A 315 2.22 16.80 -21.69
CA GLY A 315 1.04 17.56 -22.11
C GLY A 315 -0.16 17.37 -21.15
N ASP A 316 -1.16 18.22 -21.30
CA ASP A 316 -2.41 18.14 -20.51
C ASP A 316 -3.20 16.89 -20.94
N PRO A 317 -3.54 15.97 -20.03
CA PRO A 317 -4.32 14.78 -20.35
C PRO A 317 -5.72 15.10 -20.89
N ARG A 318 -6.24 16.31 -20.64
CA ARG A 318 -7.50 16.78 -21.19
C ARG A 318 -7.44 17.11 -22.69
N GLU A 319 -6.23 17.20 -23.25
CA GLU A 319 -5.98 17.48 -24.66
C GLU A 319 -5.80 16.21 -25.52
N GLU A 320 -6.49 15.15 -25.26
CA GLU A 320 -6.49 13.85 -26.01
C GLU A 320 -5.14 13.14 -26.19
N ARG A 321 -4.00 13.83 -26.12
CA ARG A 321 -2.67 13.26 -26.40
C ARG A 321 -2.24 12.11 -25.47
N THR A 322 -2.90 11.96 -24.33
CA THR A 322 -2.59 10.93 -23.34
C THR A 322 -3.61 9.80 -23.32
N VAL A 323 -4.80 10.00 -23.87
CA VAL A 323 -5.89 9.01 -23.87
C VAL A 323 -5.48 7.72 -24.60
N GLY A 324 -4.70 7.82 -25.66
CA GLY A 324 -4.20 6.66 -26.41
C GLY A 324 -3.03 5.91 -25.77
N ARG A 325 -2.25 6.57 -24.86
CA ARG A 325 -1.05 5.95 -24.27
C ARG A 325 -1.35 4.91 -23.20
N TYR A 326 -2.49 5.06 -22.53
CA TYR A 326 -2.89 4.22 -21.40
C TYR A 326 -4.18 3.42 -21.67
N SER A 327 -4.86 3.71 -22.75
CA SER A 327 -6.12 3.06 -23.17
C SER A 327 -6.01 2.22 -24.42
N GLY A 328 -4.79 1.89 -24.86
CA GLY A 328 -4.57 1.13 -26.09
C GLY A 328 -5.44 -0.12 -26.19
N ASP A 329 -5.57 -0.64 -27.38
CA ASP A 329 -6.43 -1.75 -27.82
C ASP A 329 -6.48 -2.96 -26.85
N VAL A 330 -5.44 -3.12 -26.01
CA VAL A 330 -5.40 -4.18 -24.98
C VAL A 330 -6.44 -3.97 -23.88
N ARG A 331 -6.77 -2.71 -23.50
CA ARG A 331 -7.84 -2.44 -22.53
C ARG A 331 -9.23 -2.69 -23.14
N ASP A 332 -9.39 -2.44 -24.43
CA ASP A 332 -10.64 -2.71 -25.13
C ASP A 332 -10.81 -4.20 -25.45
N ALA A 333 -9.72 -4.91 -25.75
CA ALA A 333 -9.72 -6.36 -25.91
C ALA A 333 -10.00 -7.12 -24.60
N VAL A 334 -9.77 -6.50 -23.46
CA VAL A 334 -10.03 -7.06 -22.12
C VAL A 334 -11.42 -6.68 -21.58
N ARG A 335 -12.22 -5.91 -22.32
CA ARG A 335 -13.65 -5.72 -22.05
C ARG A 335 -14.43 -7.00 -22.33
N GLU A 336 -14.08 -8.05 -21.62
CA GLU A 336 -14.96 -9.21 -21.55
C GLU A 336 -16.26 -8.80 -20.87
N SER A 337 -17.39 -9.14 -21.49
CA SER A 337 -18.68 -9.03 -20.82
C SER A 337 -18.59 -9.84 -19.52
N LEU A 338 -18.80 -9.18 -18.40
CA LEU A 338 -18.92 -9.89 -17.13
C LEU A 338 -20.07 -10.91 -17.26
N PRO A 339 -19.85 -12.16 -16.82
CA PRO A 339 -20.95 -13.10 -16.74
C PRO A 339 -22.05 -12.51 -15.86
N HIS A 340 -23.29 -12.89 -16.14
CA HIS A 340 -24.43 -12.45 -15.33
C HIS A 340 -24.18 -12.83 -13.86
N HIS A 341 -24.16 -11.85 -12.98
CA HIS A 341 -23.95 -12.08 -11.57
C HIS A 341 -25.19 -11.73 -10.75
N ARG A 342 -25.31 -12.41 -9.62
CA ARG A 342 -26.30 -12.13 -8.61
C ARG A 342 -25.59 -11.49 -7.42
N ASP A 343 -26.05 -10.34 -6.98
CA ASP A 343 -25.58 -9.76 -5.73
C ASP A 343 -25.94 -10.71 -4.58
N VAL A 344 -24.94 -11.07 -3.78
CA VAL A 344 -25.13 -11.85 -2.56
C VAL A 344 -25.31 -10.85 -1.42
N SER A 345 -26.34 -11.04 -0.61
CA SER A 345 -26.55 -10.16 0.52
C SER A 345 -25.36 -10.23 1.50
N PRO A 346 -25.01 -9.12 2.19
CA PRO A 346 -23.95 -9.15 3.19
C PRO A 346 -24.17 -10.22 4.26
N TYR A 347 -25.43 -10.54 4.55
CA TYR A 347 -25.82 -11.58 5.51
C TYR A 347 -25.44 -12.98 5.03
N ASP A 348 -25.71 -13.29 3.77
CA ASP A 348 -25.40 -14.61 3.18
C ASP A 348 -23.88 -14.81 3.08
N TRP A 349 -23.16 -13.71 2.80
CA TRP A 349 -21.71 -13.74 2.75
C TRP A 349 -21.10 -14.01 4.12
N ALA A 350 -21.57 -13.36 5.19
CA ALA A 350 -21.12 -13.57 6.56
C ALA A 350 -21.38 -15.02 7.02
N GLN A 351 -22.51 -15.61 6.66
CA GLN A 351 -22.81 -17.01 6.94
C GLN A 351 -21.89 -17.98 6.19
N THR A 352 -21.54 -17.67 4.95
CA THR A 352 -20.65 -18.50 4.14
C THR A 352 -19.23 -18.50 4.71
N VAL A 353 -18.73 -17.36 5.16
CA VAL A 353 -17.43 -17.25 5.86
C VAL A 353 -17.43 -18.01 7.18
N SER A 354 -18.48 -17.86 7.98
CA SER A 354 -18.62 -18.57 9.26
C SER A 354 -18.71 -20.09 9.10
N ARG A 355 -19.37 -20.59 8.04
CA ARG A 355 -19.44 -22.03 7.73
C ARG A 355 -18.08 -22.57 7.30
N ARG A 356 -17.30 -21.81 6.54
CA ARG A 356 -15.94 -22.20 6.11
C ARG A 356 -14.99 -22.28 7.32
N ALA A 357 -15.00 -21.28 8.20
CA ALA A 357 -14.21 -21.29 9.42
C ALA A 357 -14.55 -22.47 10.36
N LYS A 358 -15.81 -22.91 10.41
CA LYS A 358 -16.21 -24.11 11.15
C LYS A 358 -15.74 -25.40 10.48
N SER A 359 -15.84 -25.51 9.14
CA SER A 359 -15.38 -26.71 8.43
C SER A 359 -13.88 -26.93 8.56
N ASP A 360 -13.10 -25.84 8.60
CA ASP A 360 -11.64 -25.89 8.74
C ASP A 360 -11.22 -26.26 10.19
N LEU A 361 -12.05 -25.93 11.19
CA LEU A 361 -11.85 -26.35 12.59
C LEU A 361 -12.22 -27.84 12.83
N ASP A 362 -13.24 -28.32 12.14
CA ASP A 362 -13.71 -29.73 12.28
C ASP A 362 -12.84 -30.70 11.43
N SER A 363 -12.01 -30.22 10.54
CA SER A 363 -11.10 -31.00 9.70
C SER A 363 -9.65 -31.04 10.18
N ALA A 364 -9.33 -30.42 11.33
CA ALA A 364 -8.01 -30.53 11.92
C ALA A 364 -7.81 -31.95 12.49
N PRO A 365 -6.78 -32.72 12.08
CA PRO A 365 -6.52 -34.04 12.64
C PRO A 365 -6.14 -33.91 14.11
N THR A 366 -6.83 -34.69 14.94
CA THR A 366 -6.50 -34.89 16.36
C THR A 366 -5.15 -35.55 16.57
#